data_c9b98587c19bf524c669a5e0be312bfc
#
_entry.id   c9b98587c19bf524c669a5e0be312bfc
#
_cell.length_a   1.000
_cell.length_b   1.000
_cell.length_c   1.000
_cell.angle_alpha   90.00
_cell.angle_beta   90.00
_cell.angle_gamma   90.00
#
_symmetry.space_group_name_H-M   'P 1'
#
loop_
_entity.id
_entity.type
_entity.pdbx_description
1 polymer ?
#
loop_
_entity_poly.entity_id
_entity_poly.type
_entity_poly.pdbx_seq_one_letter_code
_entity_poly.pdbx_strand_id
1 'polypeptide(L)'
;MKTRTLVAVLAIFAMVSGACGGDDETDAGTTPATTAAPAETSAAPAADESAGGSAMSGLDIDAVLAADLDACVDAPSGDPIRVGMAMDFSDVVGFVDIPGSKLVPYVAALINCAGGIDGRPVEVRVAEVGDDAALATQELLDWGAQFLIGPPFADFALPILQTTGGGVPLFVAASTEPTLADMSINSYLVTFDDHGMAGAAAKWALDEGITRAIVFTEGEGIPYTGVNPDAFAAAFVAGGGEVVSTQTYVWAADTDFSAQVNEIAGISENNEVVFSAALAFQVTALRGQLEGQGLDGLTYIGTDALDATGISVEANNEGIAHTPHTSISAGDPIDTLLAGYEAANGEALESRGFMALYVDSMFLGIQGILDCGCDDPAGIGEAVQQISGFSGLSGEITYAGTNGIPPKAVPINRIVDGADVLVATIGG
;
A
#
# COMPACT_ATOMS: atom_id res chain seq x y z
N MET A 1 -10.13 34.57 -4.95
CA MET A 1 -9.29 34.92 -3.81
C MET A 1 -10.15 34.94 -2.55
N LYS A 2 -10.18 33.84 -1.82
CA LYS A 2 -10.77 33.76 -0.47
C LYS A 2 -9.72 33.07 0.40
N THR A 3 -9.15 33.82 1.31
CA THR A 3 -8.16 33.41 2.29
C THR A 3 -8.81 32.44 3.27
N ARG A 4 -8.34 31.20 3.35
CA ARG A 4 -8.73 30.24 4.39
C ARG A 4 -7.75 30.37 5.56
N THR A 5 -8.27 30.69 6.72
CA THR A 5 -7.54 30.76 7.98
C THR A 5 -7.54 29.36 8.61
N LEU A 6 -6.38 28.74 8.72
CA LEU A 6 -6.20 27.51 9.49
C LEU A 6 -6.24 27.86 11.00
N VAL A 7 -7.07 27.15 11.73
CA VAL A 7 -7.10 27.18 13.20
C VAL A 7 -6.39 25.94 13.71
N ALA A 8 -5.20 26.12 14.28
CA ALA A 8 -4.46 25.05 14.96
C ALA A 8 -5.10 24.79 16.34
N VAL A 9 -5.52 23.56 16.59
CA VAL A 9 -5.95 23.09 17.91
C VAL A 9 -4.81 22.30 18.54
N LEU A 10 -4.18 22.89 19.57
CA LEU A 10 -3.16 22.25 20.39
C LEU A 10 -3.85 21.41 21.47
N ALA A 11 -3.72 20.10 21.46
CA ALA A 11 -4.13 19.22 22.55
C ALA A 11 -2.90 18.83 23.40
N ILE A 12 -2.92 19.24 24.68
CA ILE A 12 -1.90 18.92 25.68
C ILE A 12 -2.25 17.58 26.32
N PHE A 13 -1.39 16.56 26.15
CA PHE A 13 -1.47 15.31 26.92
C PHE A 13 -0.52 15.35 28.11
N ALA A 14 -1.06 15.17 29.31
CA ALA A 14 -0.31 15.07 30.55
C ALA A 14 0.09 13.60 30.78
N MET A 15 1.40 13.37 30.97
CA MET A 15 1.95 12.08 31.41
C MET A 15 1.67 11.83 32.89
N VAL A 16 1.20 10.63 33.20
CA VAL A 16 1.26 10.07 34.56
C VAL A 16 2.18 8.86 34.54
N SER A 17 3.32 9.00 35.22
CA SER A 17 4.28 7.94 35.47
C SER A 17 3.90 7.18 36.75
N GLY A 18 3.82 5.86 36.68
CA GLY A 18 3.71 4.98 37.82
C GLY A 18 4.71 3.81 37.71
N ALA A 19 5.72 3.82 38.56
CA ALA A 19 6.74 2.77 38.72
C ALA A 19 6.34 1.81 39.83
N CYS A 20 6.67 0.51 39.66
CA CYS A 20 7.05 -0.51 40.65
C CYS A 20 7.14 -1.84 39.88
N GLY A 21 8.25 -2.59 39.78
CA GLY A 21 9.20 -3.00 40.77
C GLY A 21 8.91 -4.43 41.26
N GLY A 22 9.71 -5.46 40.89
CA GLY A 22 9.67 -6.80 41.49
C GLY A 22 10.40 -7.84 40.65
N ASP A 23 11.61 -8.18 41.11
CA ASP A 23 12.46 -9.29 40.66
C ASP A 23 11.78 -10.66 40.95
N ASP A 24 12.12 -11.73 40.21
CA ASP A 24 12.79 -12.91 40.73
C ASP A 24 13.13 -13.97 39.67
N GLU A 25 14.18 -14.66 39.95
CA GLU A 25 15.07 -15.56 39.22
C GLU A 25 14.49 -16.93 38.80
N THR A 26 15.21 -17.46 37.77
CA THR A 26 15.70 -18.84 37.55
C THR A 26 14.72 -20.01 37.42
N ASP A 27 14.79 -20.77 36.34
CA ASP A 27 15.45 -22.09 36.36
C ASP A 27 15.60 -22.71 34.95
N ALA A 28 16.73 -23.43 34.78
CA ALA A 28 17.11 -24.13 33.57
C ALA A 28 16.52 -25.55 33.52
N GLY A 29 16.08 -26.02 32.34
CA GLY A 29 15.59 -27.40 32.19
C GLY A 29 15.66 -27.91 30.74
N THR A 30 16.76 -28.55 30.44
CA THR A 30 17.05 -29.65 29.48
C THR A 30 15.96 -30.13 28.49
N THR A 31 16.38 -30.15 27.23
CA THR A 31 15.82 -30.91 26.08
C THR A 31 15.81 -32.43 26.34
N PRO A 32 14.92 -33.17 25.69
CA PRO A 32 15.35 -34.29 24.87
C PRO A 32 14.79 -34.33 23.43
N ALA A 33 15.64 -34.73 22.52
CA ALA A 33 15.36 -35.04 21.14
C ALA A 33 14.38 -36.21 21.00
N THR A 34 13.49 -36.14 20.05
CA THR A 34 12.73 -37.32 19.60
C THR A 34 12.70 -37.39 18.06
N THR A 35 13.11 -38.54 17.62
CA THR A 35 13.28 -39.18 16.35
C THR A 35 12.14 -38.97 15.34
N ALA A 36 12.52 -38.77 14.08
CA ALA A 36 11.68 -38.82 12.89
C ALA A 36 11.16 -40.24 12.58
N ALA A 37 9.90 -40.36 12.17
CA ALA A 37 9.32 -41.51 11.53
C ALA A 37 8.87 -41.18 10.09
N PRO A 38 8.81 -42.17 9.17
CA PRO A 38 8.82 -41.96 7.72
C PRO A 38 7.45 -41.61 7.15
N ALA A 39 7.48 -40.83 6.06
CA ALA A 39 6.34 -40.43 5.27
C ALA A 39 5.65 -41.60 4.57
N GLU A 40 4.35 -41.76 4.77
CA GLU A 40 3.50 -42.62 3.94
C GLU A 40 2.96 -41.80 2.75
N THR A 41 3.27 -42.29 1.54
CA THR A 41 2.73 -41.77 0.27
C THR A 41 1.27 -42.19 0.16
N SER A 42 0.37 -41.22 0.25
CA SER A 42 -1.08 -41.42 -0.07
C SER A 42 -1.30 -41.07 -1.54
N ALA A 43 -1.88 -42.00 -2.29
CA ALA A 43 -2.25 -41.84 -3.69
C ALA A 43 -3.46 -40.87 -3.81
N ALA A 44 -3.39 -39.99 -4.81
CA ALA A 44 -4.47 -39.09 -5.18
C ALA A 44 -5.72 -39.87 -5.67
N PRO A 45 -6.94 -39.48 -5.30
CA PRO A 45 -8.15 -39.98 -5.94
C PRO A 45 -8.34 -39.33 -7.32
N ALA A 46 -8.84 -40.13 -8.25
CA ALA A 46 -9.18 -39.71 -9.61
C ALA A 46 -10.27 -38.63 -9.60
N ALA A 47 -10.07 -37.61 -10.44
CA ALA A 47 -11.08 -36.58 -10.69
C ALA A 47 -12.33 -37.20 -11.32
N ASP A 48 -13.49 -36.97 -10.70
CA ASP A 48 -14.81 -37.24 -11.27
C ASP A 48 -15.28 -35.95 -11.96
N GLU A 49 -15.29 -35.95 -13.29
CA GLU A 49 -15.85 -34.88 -14.10
C GLU A 49 -17.38 -34.88 -13.98
N SER A 50 -17.94 -34.06 -13.10
CA SER A 50 -19.32 -33.65 -13.20
C SER A 50 -19.36 -32.13 -13.40
N ALA A 51 -19.63 -31.71 -14.65
CA ALA A 51 -19.89 -30.32 -15.02
C ALA A 51 -21.22 -29.87 -14.41
N GLY A 52 -21.11 -29.32 -13.23
CA GLY A 52 -22.09 -28.51 -12.53
C GLY A 52 -21.27 -27.63 -11.61
N GLY A 53 -21.00 -26.39 -12.01
CA GLY A 53 -20.17 -25.47 -11.23
C GLY A 53 -20.75 -25.30 -9.83
N SER A 54 -20.06 -25.87 -8.83
CA SER A 54 -20.36 -25.61 -7.43
C SER A 54 -19.94 -24.17 -7.12
N ALA A 55 -20.76 -23.46 -6.32
CA ALA A 55 -20.37 -22.17 -5.75
C ALA A 55 -19.01 -22.29 -5.04
N MET A 56 -18.20 -21.23 -5.11
CA MET A 56 -16.90 -21.14 -4.46
C MET A 56 -17.09 -21.30 -2.93
N SER A 57 -16.29 -22.16 -2.33
CA SER A 57 -16.29 -22.33 -0.87
C SER A 57 -15.20 -21.47 -0.27
N GLY A 58 -15.58 -20.47 0.52
CA GLY A 58 -14.64 -19.48 1.05
C GLY A 58 -14.11 -18.52 -0.03
N LEU A 59 -13.00 -17.85 0.25
CA LEU A 59 -12.30 -17.00 -0.69
C LEU A 59 -11.20 -17.80 -1.40
N ASP A 60 -11.41 -18.08 -2.67
CA ASP A 60 -10.46 -18.74 -3.57
C ASP A 60 -10.04 -17.73 -4.65
N ILE A 61 -8.88 -17.09 -4.43
CA ILE A 61 -8.35 -16.05 -5.31
C ILE A 61 -8.07 -16.60 -6.72
N ASP A 62 -7.56 -17.82 -6.83
CA ASP A 62 -7.29 -18.44 -8.13
C ASP A 62 -8.59 -18.69 -8.92
N ALA A 63 -9.66 -19.11 -8.24
CA ALA A 63 -10.98 -19.27 -8.85
C ALA A 63 -11.56 -17.91 -9.30
N VAL A 64 -11.36 -16.85 -8.52
CA VAL A 64 -11.77 -15.48 -8.90
C VAL A 64 -11.03 -15.02 -10.16
N LEU A 65 -9.71 -15.20 -10.20
CA LEU A 65 -8.88 -14.80 -11.33
C LEU A 65 -9.14 -15.61 -12.61
N ALA A 66 -9.61 -16.86 -12.46
CA ALA A 66 -9.99 -17.73 -13.58
C ALA A 66 -11.44 -17.54 -14.04
N ALA A 67 -12.24 -16.72 -13.35
CA ALA A 67 -13.64 -16.51 -13.71
C ALA A 67 -13.77 -15.79 -15.06
N ASP A 68 -14.70 -16.28 -15.88
CA ASP A 68 -15.05 -15.74 -17.20
C ASP A 68 -16.46 -15.14 -17.14
N LEU A 69 -16.56 -13.82 -17.26
CA LEU A 69 -17.84 -13.10 -17.19
C LEU A 69 -18.84 -13.51 -18.27
N ASP A 70 -18.37 -14.12 -19.37
CA ASP A 70 -19.21 -14.66 -20.44
C ASP A 70 -19.73 -16.08 -20.12
N ALA A 71 -19.19 -16.75 -19.07
CA ALA A 71 -19.48 -18.13 -18.73
C ALA A 71 -19.68 -18.34 -17.21
N CYS A 72 -20.43 -17.44 -16.58
CA CYS A 72 -20.66 -17.49 -15.14
C CYS A 72 -21.45 -18.75 -14.73
N VAL A 73 -21.17 -19.26 -13.53
CA VAL A 73 -22.04 -20.22 -12.85
C VAL A 73 -23.35 -19.56 -12.40
N ASP A 74 -24.28 -20.32 -11.79
CA ASP A 74 -25.53 -19.76 -11.28
C ASP A 74 -25.25 -18.59 -10.33
N ALA A 75 -26.02 -17.51 -10.49
CA ALA A 75 -25.87 -16.31 -9.69
C ALA A 75 -26.05 -16.59 -8.19
N PRO A 76 -25.17 -16.09 -7.32
CA PRO A 76 -25.30 -16.24 -5.89
C PRO A 76 -26.57 -15.54 -5.37
N SER A 77 -27.24 -16.13 -4.36
CA SER A 77 -28.56 -15.67 -3.87
C SER A 77 -28.63 -15.52 -2.36
N GLY A 78 -27.51 -15.66 -1.65
CA GLY A 78 -27.41 -15.40 -0.21
C GLY A 78 -27.50 -13.91 0.13
N ASP A 79 -27.48 -13.59 1.43
CA ASP A 79 -27.37 -12.20 1.89
C ASP A 79 -26.03 -11.60 1.43
N PRO A 80 -26.03 -10.39 0.83
CA PRO A 80 -24.83 -9.84 0.23
C PRO A 80 -23.74 -9.48 1.24
N ILE A 81 -22.49 -9.65 0.83
CA ILE A 81 -21.34 -9.03 1.46
C ILE A 81 -21.23 -7.62 0.88
N ARG A 82 -21.26 -6.59 1.74
CA ARG A 82 -21.27 -5.19 1.32
C ARG A 82 -19.95 -4.50 1.60
N VAL A 83 -19.27 -4.08 0.54
CA VAL A 83 -17.99 -3.37 0.57
C VAL A 83 -18.23 -1.89 0.26
N GLY A 84 -17.92 -1.01 1.21
CA GLY A 84 -17.95 0.43 0.98
C GLY A 84 -16.58 0.94 0.51
N MET A 85 -16.55 1.74 -0.55
CA MET A 85 -15.36 2.43 -0.99
C MET A 85 -15.57 3.93 -0.82
N ALA A 86 -14.86 4.55 0.12
CA ALA A 86 -14.84 5.99 0.34
C ALA A 86 -13.61 6.55 -0.37
N MET A 87 -13.78 7.08 -1.58
CA MET A 87 -12.70 7.42 -2.51
C MET A 87 -12.63 8.92 -2.79
N ASP A 88 -11.43 9.45 -2.94
CA ASP A 88 -11.22 10.84 -3.36
C ASP A 88 -10.84 10.93 -4.84
N PHE A 89 -11.66 11.68 -5.62
CA PHE A 89 -11.46 11.83 -7.06
C PHE A 89 -10.84 13.19 -7.44
N SER A 90 -10.25 13.88 -6.45
CA SER A 90 -9.51 15.12 -6.70
C SER A 90 -8.25 14.90 -7.52
N ASP A 91 -7.67 15.97 -8.03
CA ASP A 91 -6.39 15.97 -8.73
C ASP A 91 -5.21 15.51 -7.82
N VAL A 92 -5.42 15.43 -6.49
CA VAL A 92 -4.39 15.06 -5.52
C VAL A 92 -4.24 13.54 -5.40
N VAL A 93 -5.36 12.80 -5.31
CA VAL A 93 -5.35 11.33 -5.12
C VAL A 93 -6.08 10.55 -6.20
N GLY A 94 -6.84 11.23 -7.06
CA GLY A 94 -7.64 10.56 -8.09
C GLY A 94 -6.84 9.68 -9.05
N PHE A 95 -5.53 9.89 -9.19
CA PHE A 95 -4.68 9.04 -10.03
C PHE A 95 -4.56 7.59 -9.51
N VAL A 96 -4.85 7.32 -8.24
CA VAL A 96 -4.92 5.96 -7.66
C VAL A 96 -6.34 5.56 -7.28
N ASP A 97 -7.14 6.47 -6.71
CA ASP A 97 -8.50 6.16 -6.23
C ASP A 97 -9.48 5.91 -7.37
N ILE A 98 -9.38 6.66 -8.49
CA ILE A 98 -10.26 6.44 -9.66
C ILE A 98 -10.03 5.04 -10.27
N PRO A 99 -8.80 4.61 -10.59
CA PRO A 99 -8.58 3.23 -11.06
C PRO A 99 -9.01 2.17 -10.04
N GLY A 100 -8.70 2.36 -8.75
CA GLY A 100 -9.12 1.45 -7.67
C GLY A 100 -10.64 1.29 -7.59
N SER A 101 -11.39 2.42 -7.69
CA SER A 101 -12.84 2.44 -7.68
C SER A 101 -13.50 1.72 -8.87
N LYS A 102 -12.76 1.51 -9.94
CA LYS A 102 -13.20 0.75 -11.12
C LYS A 102 -12.84 -0.74 -11.00
N LEU A 103 -11.63 -1.04 -10.52
CA LEU A 103 -11.14 -2.41 -10.45
C LEU A 103 -11.86 -3.24 -9.40
N VAL A 104 -12.08 -2.72 -8.19
CA VAL A 104 -12.72 -3.47 -7.09
C VAL A 104 -14.14 -3.94 -7.46
N PRO A 105 -15.03 -3.10 -8.05
CA PRO A 105 -16.32 -3.59 -8.54
C PRO A 105 -16.22 -4.66 -9.64
N TYR A 106 -15.20 -4.58 -10.51
CA TYR A 106 -14.95 -5.62 -11.51
C TYR A 106 -14.58 -6.96 -10.85
N VAL A 107 -13.70 -6.93 -9.84
CA VAL A 107 -13.35 -8.13 -9.07
C VAL A 107 -14.55 -8.71 -8.33
N ALA A 108 -15.40 -7.86 -7.75
CA ALA A 108 -16.67 -8.30 -7.17
C ALA A 108 -17.57 -9.01 -8.20
N ALA A 109 -17.60 -8.53 -9.45
CA ALA A 109 -18.32 -9.20 -10.53
C ALA A 109 -17.71 -10.58 -10.87
N LEU A 110 -16.38 -10.72 -10.86
CA LEU A 110 -15.71 -12.02 -11.02
C LEU A 110 -16.05 -12.99 -9.88
N ILE A 111 -16.02 -12.53 -8.63
CA ILE A 111 -16.43 -13.31 -7.46
C ILE A 111 -17.88 -13.81 -7.64
N ASN A 112 -18.77 -12.92 -8.03
CA ASN A 112 -20.18 -13.26 -8.25
C ASN A 112 -20.36 -14.23 -9.43
N CYS A 113 -19.56 -14.07 -10.47
CA CYS A 113 -19.51 -14.98 -11.62
C CYS A 113 -19.06 -16.39 -11.23
N ALA A 114 -18.13 -16.50 -10.28
CA ALA A 114 -17.66 -17.76 -9.69
C ALA A 114 -18.64 -18.36 -8.65
N GLY A 115 -19.83 -17.77 -8.47
CA GLY A 115 -20.87 -18.27 -7.54
C GLY A 115 -20.91 -17.56 -6.19
N GLY A 116 -20.16 -16.49 -6.00
CA GLY A 116 -20.08 -15.71 -4.77
C GLY A 116 -19.27 -16.38 -3.67
N ILE A 117 -19.20 -15.76 -2.51
CA ILE A 117 -18.53 -16.28 -1.32
C ILE A 117 -19.54 -17.12 -0.52
N ASP A 118 -19.37 -18.43 -0.49
CA ASP A 118 -20.34 -19.38 0.09
C ASP A 118 -21.77 -19.16 -0.41
N GLY A 119 -21.92 -18.81 -1.72
CA GLY A 119 -23.22 -18.51 -2.33
C GLY A 119 -23.76 -17.11 -2.02
N ARG A 120 -23.00 -16.25 -1.36
CA ARG A 120 -23.32 -14.84 -1.07
C ARG A 120 -22.74 -13.93 -2.15
N PRO A 121 -23.52 -13.03 -2.74
CA PRO A 121 -22.96 -12.03 -3.66
C PRO A 121 -22.10 -11.00 -2.93
N VAL A 122 -21.08 -10.48 -3.60
CA VAL A 122 -20.32 -9.30 -3.17
C VAL A 122 -20.90 -8.07 -3.87
N GLU A 123 -21.35 -7.10 -3.10
CA GLU A 123 -21.83 -5.81 -3.56
C GLU A 123 -20.82 -4.71 -3.19
N VAL A 124 -20.43 -3.88 -4.14
CA VAL A 124 -19.53 -2.76 -3.92
C VAL A 124 -20.29 -1.46 -4.14
N ARG A 125 -20.16 -0.52 -3.19
CA ARG A 125 -20.63 0.85 -3.36
C ARG A 125 -19.48 1.82 -3.22
N VAL A 126 -19.30 2.66 -4.23
CA VAL A 126 -18.32 3.75 -4.23
C VAL A 126 -19.02 5.04 -3.85
N ALA A 127 -18.45 5.78 -2.89
CA ALA A 127 -18.85 7.14 -2.53
C ALA A 127 -17.64 8.06 -2.67
N GLU A 128 -17.79 9.16 -3.38
CA GLU A 128 -16.76 10.19 -3.49
C GLU A 128 -16.76 11.02 -2.22
N VAL A 129 -15.61 11.10 -1.54
CA VAL A 129 -15.50 11.85 -0.28
C VAL A 129 -15.44 13.35 -0.54
N GLY A 130 -14.85 13.80 -1.64
CA GLY A 130 -14.88 15.19 -2.10
C GLY A 130 -14.71 16.22 -0.98
N ASP A 131 -15.65 17.17 -0.90
CA ASP A 131 -15.65 18.22 0.13
C ASP A 131 -16.29 17.76 1.47
N ASP A 132 -16.93 16.57 1.53
CA ASP A 132 -17.67 16.07 2.72
C ASP A 132 -17.50 14.57 2.90
N ALA A 133 -16.32 14.17 3.35
CA ALA A 133 -15.98 12.78 3.63
C ALA A 133 -16.87 12.16 4.73
N ALA A 134 -17.36 12.96 5.67
CA ALA A 134 -18.25 12.46 6.72
C ALA A 134 -19.60 12.05 6.14
N LEU A 135 -20.16 12.84 5.24
CA LEU A 135 -21.43 12.51 4.58
C LEU A 135 -21.29 11.25 3.71
N ALA A 136 -20.27 11.21 2.85
CA ALA A 136 -20.00 10.06 2.00
C ALA A 136 -19.82 8.77 2.81
N THR A 137 -19.08 8.84 3.91
CA THR A 137 -18.89 7.72 4.83
C THR A 137 -20.22 7.29 5.46
N GLN A 138 -21.03 8.25 5.94
CA GLN A 138 -22.34 7.95 6.54
C GLN A 138 -23.27 7.26 5.54
N GLU A 139 -23.27 7.66 4.27
CA GLU A 139 -24.06 7.01 3.22
C GLU A 139 -23.66 5.54 3.02
N LEU A 140 -22.36 5.21 3.12
CA LEU A 140 -21.88 3.82 3.04
C LEU A 140 -22.30 3.03 4.28
N LEU A 141 -22.22 3.62 5.47
CA LEU A 141 -22.66 2.98 6.73
C LEU A 141 -24.19 2.75 6.72
N ASP A 142 -24.99 3.71 6.28
CA ASP A 142 -26.45 3.59 6.19
C ASP A 142 -26.88 2.54 5.14
N TRP A 143 -26.06 2.34 4.11
CA TRP A 143 -26.27 1.23 3.16
C TRP A 143 -25.94 -0.14 3.77
N GLY A 144 -25.20 -0.16 4.87
CA GLY A 144 -24.82 -1.36 5.59
C GLY A 144 -23.49 -1.96 5.11
N ALA A 145 -22.52 -1.12 4.75
CA ALA A 145 -21.15 -1.56 4.50
C ALA A 145 -20.59 -2.28 5.72
N GLN A 146 -20.02 -3.46 5.53
CA GLN A 146 -19.47 -4.31 6.58
C GLN A 146 -17.99 -3.97 6.86
N PHE A 147 -17.30 -3.45 5.85
CA PHE A 147 -15.98 -2.85 5.94
C PHE A 147 -15.82 -1.78 4.87
N LEU A 148 -14.80 -0.93 5.01
CA LEU A 148 -14.52 0.18 4.12
C LEU A 148 -13.12 0.07 3.52
N ILE A 149 -12.99 0.59 2.30
CA ILE A 149 -11.71 0.87 1.65
C ILE A 149 -11.62 2.40 1.51
N GLY A 150 -10.52 2.99 1.93
CA GLY A 150 -10.35 4.45 2.01
C GLY A 150 -9.15 4.97 1.23
N PRO A 151 -9.08 6.31 1.06
CA PRO A 151 -8.04 6.99 0.31
C PRO A 151 -6.70 7.03 1.07
N PRO A 152 -5.56 7.23 0.37
CA PRO A 152 -4.23 7.00 0.92
C PRO A 152 -3.72 8.05 1.91
N PHE A 153 -4.21 9.30 1.86
CA PHE A 153 -3.64 10.38 2.67
C PHE A 153 -4.51 10.74 3.86
N ALA A 154 -3.86 11.16 4.97
CA ALA A 154 -4.53 11.49 6.23
C ALA A 154 -5.61 12.56 6.08
N ASP A 155 -5.39 13.58 5.29
CA ASP A 155 -6.36 14.67 5.09
C ASP A 155 -7.70 14.15 4.54
N PHE A 156 -7.70 13.05 3.82
CA PHE A 156 -8.89 12.41 3.26
C PHE A 156 -9.39 11.23 4.12
N ALA A 157 -8.49 10.42 4.71
CA ALA A 157 -8.85 9.23 5.47
C ALA A 157 -9.27 9.53 6.93
N LEU A 158 -8.68 10.53 7.58
CA LEU A 158 -9.02 10.86 8.98
C LEU A 158 -10.51 11.22 9.18
N PRO A 159 -11.17 12.00 8.31
CA PRO A 159 -12.61 12.26 8.45
C PRO A 159 -13.47 10.98 8.37
N ILE A 160 -13.03 9.98 7.57
CA ILE A 160 -13.68 8.66 7.49
C ILE A 160 -13.56 7.94 8.84
N LEU A 161 -12.33 7.87 9.39
CA LEU A 161 -12.07 7.26 10.70
C LEU A 161 -12.85 7.94 11.83
N GLN A 162 -12.96 9.28 11.80
CA GLN A 162 -13.76 10.03 12.77
C GLN A 162 -15.25 9.68 12.67
N THR A 163 -15.77 9.48 11.47
CA THR A 163 -17.18 9.16 11.22
C THR A 163 -17.49 7.71 11.64
N THR A 164 -16.63 6.75 11.33
CA THR A 164 -16.80 5.35 11.74
C THR A 164 -16.64 5.16 13.23
N GLY A 165 -15.82 6.02 13.89
CA GLY A 165 -15.49 5.89 15.31
C GLY A 165 -14.85 4.56 15.67
N GLY A 166 -14.23 3.88 14.70
CA GLY A 166 -13.65 2.55 14.86
C GLY A 166 -14.67 1.40 14.86
N GLY A 167 -15.94 1.70 14.58
CA GLY A 167 -16.99 0.70 14.56
C GLY A 167 -17.02 -0.19 13.31
N VAL A 168 -16.28 0.18 12.26
CA VAL A 168 -16.20 -0.55 10.98
C VAL A 168 -14.75 -0.60 10.53
N PRO A 169 -14.23 -1.78 10.11
CA PRO A 169 -12.88 -1.88 9.61
C PRO A 169 -12.66 -0.97 8.39
N LEU A 170 -11.56 -0.21 8.41
CA LEU A 170 -11.10 0.60 7.30
C LEU A 170 -9.74 0.10 6.80
N PHE A 171 -9.67 -0.29 5.55
CA PHE A 171 -8.42 -0.56 4.85
C PHE A 171 -8.01 0.68 4.06
N VAL A 172 -6.87 1.27 4.41
CA VAL A 172 -6.31 2.42 3.70
C VAL A 172 -5.38 1.88 2.62
N ALA A 173 -5.98 1.52 1.47
CA ALA A 173 -5.41 0.63 0.48
C ALA A 173 -4.01 1.06 -0.01
N ALA A 174 -3.87 2.31 -0.43
CA ALA A 174 -2.67 2.83 -1.05
C ALA A 174 -1.81 3.69 -0.10
N SER A 175 -2.09 3.67 1.21
CA SER A 175 -1.36 4.48 2.19
C SER A 175 -0.14 3.75 2.72
N THR A 176 0.93 4.54 2.91
CA THR A 176 2.11 4.20 3.70
C THR A 176 2.20 5.03 4.98
N GLU A 177 1.23 5.91 5.23
CA GLU A 177 1.24 6.81 6.37
C GLU A 177 0.91 6.08 7.68
N PRO A 178 1.89 5.93 8.63
CA PRO A 178 1.70 5.09 9.82
C PRO A 178 0.63 5.62 10.77
N THR A 179 0.31 6.91 10.72
CA THR A 179 -0.71 7.52 11.59
C THR A 179 -2.13 7.08 11.24
N LEU A 180 -2.34 6.48 10.06
CA LEU A 180 -3.62 5.94 9.63
C LEU A 180 -3.84 4.48 10.06
N ALA A 181 -2.83 3.82 10.61
CA ALA A 181 -2.93 2.45 11.10
C ALA A 181 -3.08 2.43 12.62
N ASP A 182 -4.19 1.90 13.11
CA ASP A 182 -4.42 1.63 14.53
C ASP A 182 -5.52 0.57 14.68
N MET A 183 -5.14 -0.66 15.05
CA MET A 183 -6.09 -1.76 15.25
C MET A 183 -7.11 -1.46 16.34
N SER A 184 -6.81 -0.57 17.31
CA SER A 184 -7.76 -0.17 18.36
C SER A 184 -8.97 0.61 17.81
N ILE A 185 -8.81 1.21 16.62
CA ILE A 185 -9.87 1.90 15.89
C ILE A 185 -10.21 1.23 14.56
N ASN A 186 -9.84 -0.03 14.39
CA ASN A 186 -10.10 -0.81 13.18
C ASN A 186 -9.56 -0.17 11.89
N SER A 187 -8.34 0.34 11.90
CA SER A 187 -7.70 0.92 10.73
C SER A 187 -6.42 0.19 10.36
N TYR A 188 -6.25 -0.15 9.09
CA TYR A 188 -5.22 -1.05 8.58
C TYR A 188 -4.57 -0.52 7.32
N LEU A 189 -3.24 -0.45 7.30
CA LEU A 189 -2.49 -0.37 6.04
C LEU A 189 -2.46 -1.75 5.37
N VAL A 190 -2.34 -1.77 4.05
CA VAL A 190 -2.25 -3.04 3.27
C VAL A 190 -0.82 -3.29 2.80
N THR A 191 0.06 -2.34 3.06
CA THR A 191 1.48 -2.38 2.73
C THR A 191 2.32 -1.92 3.94
N PHE A 192 3.64 -1.82 3.77
CA PHE A 192 4.57 -1.22 4.73
C PHE A 192 4.28 0.27 4.95
N ASP A 193 4.90 0.87 5.97
CA ASP A 193 4.77 2.30 6.24
C ASP A 193 5.91 3.15 5.64
N ASP A 194 5.76 4.48 5.72
CA ASP A 194 6.76 5.46 5.26
C ASP A 194 8.14 5.23 5.86
N HIS A 195 8.22 4.85 7.14
CA HIS A 195 9.51 4.61 7.80
C HIS A 195 10.21 3.36 7.26
N GLY A 196 9.44 2.30 7.04
CA GLY A 196 9.92 1.06 6.42
C GLY A 196 10.42 1.31 5.00
N MET A 197 9.60 2.03 4.22
CA MET A 197 9.90 2.37 2.83
C MET A 197 11.18 3.22 2.70
N ALA A 198 11.25 4.34 3.40
CA ALA A 198 12.38 5.24 3.35
C ALA A 198 13.65 4.62 3.96
N GLY A 199 13.48 3.81 5.03
CA GLY A 199 14.58 3.05 5.64
C GLY A 199 15.18 2.02 4.68
N ALA A 200 14.34 1.35 3.89
CA ALA A 200 14.78 0.41 2.86
C ALA A 200 15.55 1.12 1.74
N ALA A 201 15.08 2.29 1.28
CA ALA A 201 15.78 3.11 0.29
C ALA A 201 17.17 3.55 0.80
N ALA A 202 17.26 3.97 2.06
CA ALA A 202 18.52 4.36 2.69
C ALA A 202 19.49 3.18 2.79
N LYS A 203 18.99 2.01 3.24
CA LYS A 203 19.81 0.80 3.33
C LYS A 203 20.31 0.36 1.96
N TRP A 204 19.44 0.38 0.95
CA TRP A 204 19.84 0.03 -0.42
C TRP A 204 20.97 0.94 -0.92
N ALA A 205 20.86 2.25 -0.75
CA ALA A 205 21.90 3.17 -1.17
C ALA A 205 23.26 2.89 -0.47
N LEU A 206 23.24 2.58 0.83
CA LEU A 206 24.43 2.18 1.59
C LEU A 206 25.00 0.83 1.11
N ASP A 207 24.17 -0.13 0.78
CA ASP A 207 24.58 -1.43 0.25
C ASP A 207 25.23 -1.29 -1.15
N GLU A 208 24.78 -0.32 -1.96
CA GLU A 208 25.44 0.09 -3.23
C GLU A 208 26.78 0.83 -3.00
N GLY A 209 27.17 1.08 -1.75
CA GLY A 209 28.40 1.76 -1.37
C GLY A 209 28.33 3.30 -1.43
N ILE A 210 27.14 3.86 -1.56
CA ILE A 210 26.92 5.31 -1.56
C ILE A 210 26.84 5.79 -0.11
N THR A 211 27.73 6.72 0.27
CA THR A 211 27.84 7.21 1.66
C THR A 211 27.47 8.68 1.82
N ARG A 212 27.06 9.34 0.74
CA ARG A 212 26.66 10.75 0.73
C ARG A 212 25.28 10.87 0.13
N ALA A 213 24.41 11.70 0.71
CA ALA A 213 23.05 11.90 0.25
C ALA A 213 22.67 13.38 0.12
N ILE A 214 21.86 13.66 -0.89
CA ILE A 214 21.10 14.89 -1.08
C ILE A 214 19.63 14.54 -0.90
N VAL A 215 18.96 15.23 0.01
CA VAL A 215 17.56 14.94 0.35
C VAL A 215 16.68 16.11 -0.06
N PHE A 216 15.56 15.81 -0.73
CA PHE A 216 14.54 16.80 -1.07
C PHE A 216 13.32 16.58 -0.18
N THR A 217 12.84 17.65 0.46
CA THR A 217 11.70 17.62 1.38
C THR A 217 10.74 18.78 1.11
N GLU A 218 9.50 18.63 1.48
CA GLU A 218 8.52 19.72 1.50
C GLU A 218 8.11 20.02 2.95
N GLY A 219 8.36 21.24 3.41
CA GLY A 219 8.17 21.59 4.83
C GLY A 219 6.72 21.88 5.23
N GLU A 220 5.84 22.22 4.29
CA GLU A 220 4.45 22.65 4.55
C GLU A 220 3.43 21.87 3.70
N GLY A 221 3.83 20.76 3.09
CA GLY A 221 2.99 19.90 2.26
C GLY A 221 2.23 18.83 3.04
N ILE A 222 1.81 17.79 2.31
CA ILE A 222 1.21 16.61 2.93
C ILE A 222 2.25 15.87 3.79
N PRO A 223 1.86 15.17 4.88
CA PRO A 223 2.79 14.49 5.78
C PRO A 223 3.79 13.58 5.07
N TYR A 224 3.33 12.86 4.07
CA TYR A 224 4.13 11.96 3.23
C TYR A 224 5.42 12.60 2.67
N THR A 225 5.35 13.86 2.20
CA THR A 225 6.49 14.57 1.58
C THR A 225 7.52 15.10 2.56
N GLY A 226 7.20 15.08 3.86
CA GLY A 226 8.12 15.40 4.97
C GLY A 226 8.61 14.15 5.69
N VAL A 227 7.72 13.21 6.00
CA VAL A 227 8.04 12.00 6.79
C VAL A 227 9.03 11.10 6.05
N ASN A 228 8.84 10.85 4.76
CA ASN A 228 9.73 10.00 3.96
C ASN A 228 11.17 10.54 3.89
N PRO A 229 11.42 11.82 3.51
CA PRO A 229 12.76 12.39 3.51
C PRO A 229 13.43 12.38 4.88
N ASP A 230 12.70 12.67 5.95
CA ASP A 230 13.21 12.65 7.32
C ASP A 230 13.57 11.23 7.77
N ALA A 231 12.75 10.25 7.46
CA ALA A 231 13.00 8.84 7.76
C ALA A 231 14.20 8.30 6.96
N PHE A 232 14.30 8.65 5.67
CA PHE A 232 15.47 8.32 4.85
C PHE A 232 16.74 8.90 5.45
N ALA A 233 16.76 10.21 5.75
CA ALA A 233 17.92 10.90 6.31
C ALA A 233 18.34 10.26 7.64
N ALA A 234 17.40 9.98 8.53
CA ALA A 234 17.66 9.34 9.81
C ALA A 234 18.27 7.93 9.65
N ALA A 235 17.69 7.10 8.79
CA ALA A 235 18.17 5.74 8.53
C ALA A 235 19.54 5.75 7.83
N PHE A 236 19.74 6.65 6.87
CA PHE A 236 21.00 6.77 6.14
C PHE A 236 22.16 7.18 7.06
N VAL A 237 21.94 8.17 7.94
CA VAL A 237 22.94 8.59 8.94
C VAL A 237 23.20 7.51 9.97
N ALA A 238 22.14 6.82 10.46
CA ALA A 238 22.29 5.69 11.39
C ALA A 238 23.10 4.54 10.78
N GLY A 239 23.01 4.33 9.48
CA GLY A 239 23.78 3.35 8.72
C GLY A 239 25.22 3.79 8.37
N GLY A 240 25.65 4.99 8.77
CA GLY A 240 27.01 5.52 8.57
C GLY A 240 27.17 6.43 7.36
N GLY A 241 26.09 6.81 6.71
CA GLY A 241 26.10 7.80 5.63
C GLY A 241 26.08 9.25 6.14
N GLU A 242 26.25 10.21 5.24
CA GLU A 242 26.19 11.64 5.50
C GLU A 242 25.18 12.31 4.58
N VAL A 243 24.21 13.05 5.15
CA VAL A 243 23.34 13.94 4.39
C VAL A 243 24.10 15.27 4.18
N VAL A 244 24.56 15.50 2.96
CA VAL A 244 25.39 16.67 2.61
C VAL A 244 24.57 17.89 2.24
N SER A 245 23.30 17.69 1.88
CA SER A 245 22.35 18.77 1.56
C SER A 245 20.93 18.32 1.79
N THR A 246 20.12 19.24 2.32
CA THR A 246 18.65 19.13 2.35
C THR A 246 18.08 20.31 1.56
N GLN A 247 17.31 20.00 0.52
CA GLN A 247 16.69 20.98 -0.37
C GLN A 247 15.17 20.96 -0.17
N THR A 248 14.51 22.06 -0.45
CA THR A 248 13.06 22.16 -0.39
C THR A 248 12.44 22.32 -1.78
N TYR A 249 11.25 21.80 -1.95
CA TYR A 249 10.45 21.94 -3.17
C TYR A 249 8.95 22.01 -2.83
N VAL A 250 8.12 22.31 -3.80
CA VAL A 250 6.65 22.24 -3.67
C VAL A 250 6.15 21.01 -4.46
N TRP A 251 5.59 20.05 -3.73
CA TRP A 251 5.09 18.81 -4.29
C TRP A 251 3.99 19.05 -5.32
N ALA A 252 3.97 18.26 -6.38
CA ALA A 252 3.05 18.35 -7.50
C ALA A 252 3.05 19.71 -8.27
N ALA A 253 3.94 20.66 -7.91
CA ALA A 253 3.97 21.99 -8.51
C ALA A 253 5.32 22.34 -9.15
N ASP A 254 6.43 22.13 -8.44
CA ASP A 254 7.74 22.58 -8.91
C ASP A 254 8.26 21.73 -10.09
N THR A 255 8.73 22.42 -11.12
CA THR A 255 9.48 21.83 -12.26
C THR A 255 10.77 22.61 -12.55
N ASP A 256 10.97 23.77 -11.91
CA ASP A 256 12.20 24.55 -11.97
C ASP A 256 12.97 24.42 -10.64
N PHE A 257 14.05 23.69 -10.66
CA PHE A 257 14.94 23.44 -9.54
C PHE A 257 16.26 24.22 -9.64
N SER A 258 16.30 25.30 -10.45
CA SER A 258 17.55 26.05 -10.74
C SER A 258 18.26 26.52 -9.48
N ALA A 259 17.54 26.96 -8.45
CA ALA A 259 18.11 27.41 -7.18
C ALA A 259 18.80 26.25 -6.45
N GLN A 260 18.11 25.15 -6.27
CA GLN A 260 18.59 23.94 -5.60
C GLN A 260 19.76 23.33 -6.37
N VAL A 261 19.65 23.26 -7.70
CA VAL A 261 20.70 22.75 -8.60
C VAL A 261 21.99 23.55 -8.48
N ASN A 262 21.91 24.90 -8.41
CA ASN A 262 23.08 25.75 -8.22
C ASN A 262 23.77 25.55 -6.87
N GLU A 263 22.99 25.33 -5.79
CA GLU A 263 23.54 25.02 -4.47
C GLU A 263 24.22 23.64 -4.47
N ILE A 264 23.54 22.62 -5.02
CA ILE A 264 24.08 21.26 -5.14
C ILE A 264 25.38 21.25 -5.94
N ALA A 265 25.44 21.95 -7.06
CA ALA A 265 26.65 22.03 -7.89
C ALA A 265 27.85 22.62 -7.14
N GLY A 266 27.63 23.40 -6.08
CA GLY A 266 28.70 23.98 -5.25
C GLY A 266 29.30 23.02 -4.20
N ILE A 267 28.61 21.91 -3.90
CA ILE A 267 28.92 20.98 -2.78
C ILE A 267 29.04 19.54 -3.18
N SER A 268 28.42 19.13 -4.28
CA SER A 268 28.38 17.74 -4.76
C SER A 268 29.76 17.27 -5.24
N GLU A 269 30.05 15.99 -4.93
CA GLU A 269 31.20 15.26 -5.49
C GLU A 269 30.76 14.40 -6.70
N ASN A 270 29.52 14.55 -7.15
CA ASN A 270 28.92 13.82 -8.27
C ASN A 270 28.89 12.29 -8.07
N ASN A 271 28.65 11.87 -6.84
CA ASN A 271 28.57 10.46 -6.45
C ASN A 271 27.55 10.23 -5.30
N GLU A 272 26.69 11.19 -5.04
CA GLU A 272 25.67 11.14 -4.02
C GLU A 272 24.44 10.36 -4.50
N VAL A 273 23.64 9.86 -3.53
CA VAL A 273 22.25 9.50 -3.78
C VAL A 273 21.36 10.73 -3.59
N VAL A 274 20.43 10.94 -4.52
CA VAL A 274 19.36 11.93 -4.41
C VAL A 274 18.09 11.19 -4.02
N PHE A 275 17.53 11.54 -2.86
CA PHE A 275 16.25 10.99 -2.37
C PHE A 275 15.17 12.06 -2.36
N SER A 276 13.99 11.68 -2.83
CA SER A 276 12.77 12.51 -2.74
C SER A 276 11.51 11.67 -2.73
N ALA A 277 10.43 12.21 -2.14
CA ALA A 277 9.06 11.70 -2.27
C ALA A 277 8.30 12.43 -3.41
N ALA A 278 9.00 12.89 -4.42
CA ALA A 278 8.47 13.67 -5.54
C ALA A 278 7.82 12.78 -6.60
N LEU A 279 6.94 13.37 -7.39
CA LEU A 279 6.28 12.70 -8.51
C LEU A 279 7.26 12.48 -9.68
N ALA A 280 6.96 11.56 -10.58
CA ALA A 280 7.83 11.18 -11.70
C ALA A 280 8.29 12.36 -12.55
N PHE A 281 7.37 13.26 -12.92
CA PHE A 281 7.71 14.44 -13.73
C PHE A 281 8.66 15.42 -13.02
N GLN A 282 8.56 15.52 -11.68
CA GLN A 282 9.45 16.36 -10.88
C GLN A 282 10.87 15.78 -10.81
N VAL A 283 10.96 14.46 -10.56
CA VAL A 283 12.26 13.75 -10.54
C VAL A 283 12.95 13.83 -11.89
N THR A 284 12.19 13.64 -12.98
CA THR A 284 12.70 13.78 -14.37
C THR A 284 13.23 15.20 -14.64
N ALA A 285 12.48 16.22 -14.21
CA ALA A 285 12.88 17.62 -14.36
C ALA A 285 14.14 17.97 -13.53
N LEU A 286 14.17 17.53 -12.26
CA LEU A 286 15.32 17.72 -11.38
C LEU A 286 16.57 17.07 -11.94
N ARG A 287 16.48 15.81 -12.34
CA ARG A 287 17.58 15.05 -12.95
C ARG A 287 18.13 15.77 -14.18
N GLY A 288 17.27 16.17 -15.11
CA GLY A 288 17.71 16.86 -16.34
C GLY A 288 18.43 18.18 -16.05
N GLN A 289 18.04 18.91 -14.99
CA GLN A 289 18.70 20.15 -14.60
C GLN A 289 20.05 19.88 -13.90
N LEU A 290 20.18 18.85 -13.08
CA LEU A 290 21.44 18.44 -12.45
C LEU A 290 22.44 17.95 -13.50
N GLU A 291 22.02 17.09 -14.44
CA GLU A 291 22.85 16.64 -15.57
C GLU A 291 23.30 17.82 -16.46
N GLY A 292 22.43 18.82 -16.66
CA GLY A 292 22.76 20.05 -17.37
C GLY A 292 23.90 20.90 -16.71
N GLN A 293 24.16 20.67 -15.41
CA GLN A 293 25.29 21.24 -14.67
C GLN A 293 26.50 20.29 -14.59
N GLY A 294 26.46 19.15 -15.27
CA GLY A 294 27.52 18.15 -15.27
C GLY A 294 27.51 17.21 -14.07
N LEU A 295 26.38 17.11 -13.38
CA LEU A 295 26.15 16.18 -12.27
C LEU A 295 25.43 14.92 -12.76
N ASP A 296 26.11 14.16 -13.61
CA ASP A 296 25.61 12.94 -14.27
C ASP A 296 25.98 11.64 -13.54
N GLY A 297 26.78 11.72 -12.48
CA GLY A 297 27.17 10.59 -11.62
C GLY A 297 26.26 10.37 -10.41
N LEU A 298 25.18 11.16 -10.25
CA LEU A 298 24.24 11.03 -9.14
C LEU A 298 23.36 9.79 -9.32
N THR A 299 23.09 9.12 -8.22
CA THR A 299 22.10 8.03 -8.15
C THR A 299 20.77 8.57 -7.62
N TYR A 300 19.66 8.17 -8.21
CA TYR A 300 18.33 8.64 -7.79
C TYR A 300 17.55 7.47 -7.21
N ILE A 301 16.91 7.69 -6.06
CA ILE A 301 15.92 6.80 -5.50
C ILE A 301 14.75 7.62 -4.94
N GLY A 302 13.53 7.23 -5.31
CA GLY A 302 12.29 7.81 -4.80
C GLY A 302 11.43 6.77 -4.10
N THR A 303 10.22 7.18 -3.80
CA THR A 303 9.21 6.40 -3.12
C THR A 303 8.24 5.72 -4.11
N ASP A 304 7.16 5.13 -3.61
CA ASP A 304 6.03 4.58 -4.36
C ASP A 304 5.31 5.61 -5.27
N ALA A 305 5.45 6.90 -4.97
CA ALA A 305 4.94 7.98 -5.82
C ALA A 305 5.48 7.91 -7.25
N LEU A 306 6.67 7.34 -7.47
CA LEU A 306 7.24 7.16 -8.80
C LEU A 306 6.53 6.04 -9.57
N ASP A 307 6.14 4.94 -8.91
CA ASP A 307 5.34 3.87 -9.51
C ASP A 307 3.95 4.39 -9.90
N ALA A 308 3.29 5.07 -8.98
CA ALA A 308 1.95 5.64 -9.19
C ALA A 308 1.88 6.61 -10.38
N THR A 309 2.93 7.37 -10.63
CA THR A 309 2.95 8.41 -11.65
C THR A 309 3.76 8.03 -12.89
N GLY A 310 4.07 6.74 -13.05
CA GLY A 310 4.57 6.18 -14.29
C GLY A 310 6.00 6.55 -14.63
N ILE A 311 6.92 6.53 -13.65
CA ILE A 311 8.35 6.88 -13.87
C ILE A 311 8.99 6.06 -15.00
N SER A 312 8.55 4.83 -15.22
CA SER A 312 9.10 3.94 -16.26
C SER A 312 8.81 4.39 -17.69
N VAL A 313 7.78 5.22 -17.88
CA VAL A 313 7.37 5.69 -19.23
C VAL A 313 7.94 7.07 -19.59
N GLU A 314 8.52 7.78 -18.62
CA GLU A 314 9.14 9.09 -18.84
C GLU A 314 10.50 8.96 -19.54
N ALA A 315 10.81 9.92 -20.40
CA ALA A 315 12.11 9.96 -21.07
C ALA A 315 13.25 10.24 -20.07
N ASN A 316 14.42 9.63 -20.29
CA ASN A 316 15.65 9.79 -19.49
C ASN A 316 15.57 9.32 -18.05
N ASN A 317 14.70 8.37 -17.74
CA ASN A 317 14.60 7.80 -16.39
C ASN A 317 15.49 6.57 -16.16
N GLU A 318 16.32 6.21 -17.12
CA GLU A 318 17.26 5.10 -17.00
C GLU A 318 18.11 5.20 -15.72
N GLY A 319 18.13 4.16 -14.93
CA GLY A 319 18.88 4.07 -13.69
C GLY A 319 18.22 4.68 -12.45
N ILE A 320 17.08 5.37 -12.57
CA ILE A 320 16.30 5.83 -11.42
C ILE A 320 15.74 4.61 -10.70
N ALA A 321 15.89 4.58 -9.37
CA ALA A 321 15.31 3.56 -8.51
C ALA A 321 14.11 4.11 -7.74
N HIS A 322 13.22 3.21 -7.29
CA HIS A 322 12.09 3.56 -6.44
C HIS A 322 11.64 2.36 -5.58
N THR A 323 10.79 2.64 -4.62
CA THR A 323 10.23 1.64 -3.68
C THR A 323 8.75 1.41 -3.97
N PRO A 324 8.38 0.56 -4.94
CA PRO A 324 6.97 0.28 -5.21
C PRO A 324 6.34 -0.50 -4.05
N HIS A 325 5.03 -0.46 -3.92
CA HIS A 325 4.30 -1.19 -2.87
C HIS A 325 4.47 -2.70 -2.91
N THR A 326 4.75 -3.25 -4.09
CA THR A 326 4.98 -4.68 -4.27
C THR A 326 5.87 -4.91 -5.48
N SER A 327 6.66 -5.98 -5.41
CA SER A 327 7.43 -6.46 -6.55
C SER A 327 6.51 -7.28 -7.45
N ILE A 328 6.07 -6.69 -8.54
CA ILE A 328 5.22 -7.35 -9.54
C ILE A 328 6.06 -7.69 -10.77
N SER A 329 6.18 -8.99 -11.04
CA SER A 329 6.83 -9.51 -12.23
C SER A 329 5.84 -9.67 -13.38
N ALA A 330 6.31 -9.65 -14.61
CA ALA A 330 5.44 -9.91 -15.76
C ALA A 330 4.83 -11.31 -15.68
N GLY A 331 3.49 -11.36 -15.76
CA GLY A 331 2.72 -12.60 -15.65
C GLY A 331 2.22 -12.93 -14.25
N ASP A 332 2.43 -12.05 -13.28
CA ASP A 332 1.82 -12.18 -11.96
C ASP A 332 0.28 -12.06 -12.04
N PRO A 333 -0.45 -12.59 -11.03
CA PRO A 333 -1.92 -12.63 -11.04
C PRO A 333 -2.60 -11.28 -11.32
N ILE A 334 -2.01 -10.18 -10.86
CA ILE A 334 -2.53 -8.84 -11.12
C ILE A 334 -2.54 -8.48 -12.62
N ASP A 335 -1.57 -8.95 -13.41
CA ASP A 335 -1.56 -8.70 -14.86
C ASP A 335 -2.73 -9.37 -15.56
N THR A 336 -3.07 -10.59 -15.14
CA THR A 336 -4.26 -11.30 -15.67
C THR A 336 -5.52 -10.53 -15.35
N LEU A 337 -5.63 -10.00 -14.14
CA LEU A 337 -6.78 -9.22 -13.69
C LEU A 337 -6.92 -7.91 -14.47
N LEU A 338 -5.82 -7.17 -14.63
CA LEU A 338 -5.82 -5.89 -15.37
C LEU A 338 -6.11 -6.10 -16.86
N ALA A 339 -5.53 -7.14 -17.48
CA ALA A 339 -5.82 -7.49 -18.87
C ALA A 339 -7.29 -7.92 -19.06
N GLY A 340 -7.86 -8.65 -18.09
CA GLY A 340 -9.28 -8.99 -18.09
C GLY A 340 -10.18 -7.77 -17.96
N TYR A 341 -9.81 -6.83 -17.07
CA TYR A 341 -10.53 -5.56 -16.93
C TYR A 341 -10.50 -4.75 -18.23
N GLU A 342 -9.31 -4.59 -18.83
CA GLU A 342 -9.16 -3.87 -20.11
C GLU A 342 -9.98 -4.52 -21.24
N ALA A 343 -9.95 -5.84 -21.33
CA ALA A 343 -10.74 -6.56 -22.33
C ALA A 343 -12.26 -6.36 -22.15
N ALA A 344 -12.74 -6.31 -20.91
CA ALA A 344 -14.15 -6.16 -20.59
C ALA A 344 -14.63 -4.69 -20.74
N ASN A 345 -13.79 -3.70 -20.44
CA ASN A 345 -14.19 -2.29 -20.32
C ASN A 345 -13.60 -1.38 -21.41
N GLY A 346 -12.59 -1.86 -22.18
CA GLY A 346 -11.93 -1.09 -23.23
C GLY A 346 -11.02 0.04 -22.71
N GLU A 347 -10.62 -0.03 -21.44
CA GLU A 347 -9.77 0.95 -20.75
C GLU A 347 -8.70 0.20 -19.96
N ALA A 348 -7.42 0.54 -20.14
CA ALA A 348 -6.34 0.02 -19.34
C ALA A 348 -6.29 0.75 -17.99
N LEU A 349 -5.99 0.03 -16.93
CA LEU A 349 -5.66 0.59 -15.61
C LEU A 349 -4.15 0.50 -15.39
N GLU A 350 -3.58 1.59 -14.95
CA GLU A 350 -2.14 1.70 -14.65
C GLU A 350 -1.85 1.42 -13.17
N SER A 351 -0.57 1.53 -12.78
CA SER A 351 -0.14 1.41 -11.38
C SER A 351 -0.47 0.06 -10.74
N ARG A 352 0.08 -1.00 -11.32
CA ARG A 352 -0.15 -2.42 -10.94
C ARG A 352 -0.04 -2.68 -9.44
N GLY A 353 0.97 -2.08 -8.77
CA GLY A 353 1.19 -2.22 -7.35
C GLY A 353 0.02 -1.67 -6.52
N PHE A 354 -0.45 -0.47 -6.86
CA PHE A 354 -1.60 0.13 -6.19
C PHE A 354 -2.88 -0.68 -6.42
N MET A 355 -3.10 -1.14 -7.65
CA MET A 355 -4.28 -1.95 -7.98
C MET A 355 -4.33 -3.25 -7.18
N ALA A 356 -3.19 -3.90 -6.95
CA ALA A 356 -3.11 -5.07 -6.08
C ALA A 356 -3.55 -4.77 -4.64
N LEU A 357 -3.17 -3.60 -4.10
CA LEU A 357 -3.57 -3.20 -2.73
C LEU A 357 -5.08 -2.95 -2.59
N TYR A 358 -5.73 -2.33 -3.59
CA TYR A 358 -7.19 -2.14 -3.56
C TYR A 358 -7.94 -3.47 -3.56
N VAL A 359 -7.49 -4.43 -4.37
CA VAL A 359 -8.08 -5.76 -4.43
C VAL A 359 -7.83 -6.53 -3.13
N ASP A 360 -6.61 -6.49 -2.61
CA ASP A 360 -6.26 -7.13 -1.33
C ASP A 360 -7.06 -6.53 -0.17
N SER A 361 -7.36 -5.22 -0.18
CA SER A 361 -8.24 -4.59 0.81
C SER A 361 -9.61 -5.25 0.86
N MET A 362 -10.21 -5.51 -0.31
CA MET A 362 -11.49 -6.22 -0.39
C MET A 362 -11.35 -7.68 0.08
N PHE A 363 -10.30 -8.37 -0.34
CA PHE A 363 -10.08 -9.76 0.05
C PHE A 363 -9.84 -9.93 1.55
N LEU A 364 -9.12 -9.01 2.19
CA LEU A 364 -8.89 -8.99 3.64
C LEU A 364 -10.19 -8.78 4.42
N GLY A 365 -11.05 -7.86 3.97
CA GLY A 365 -12.36 -7.67 4.57
C GLY A 365 -13.27 -8.90 4.43
N ILE A 366 -13.27 -9.55 3.26
CA ILE A 366 -13.99 -10.81 3.03
C ILE A 366 -13.41 -11.93 3.91
N GLN A 367 -12.08 -12.03 4.02
CA GLN A 367 -11.44 -13.00 4.90
C GLN A 367 -11.85 -12.80 6.37
N GLY A 368 -11.92 -11.54 6.83
CA GLY A 368 -12.42 -11.22 8.16
C GLY A 368 -13.85 -11.72 8.40
N ILE A 369 -14.75 -11.58 7.42
CA ILE A 369 -16.12 -12.12 7.46
C ILE A 369 -16.12 -13.65 7.57
N LEU A 370 -15.28 -14.31 6.78
CA LEU A 370 -15.15 -15.78 6.79
C LEU A 370 -14.61 -16.28 8.13
N ASP A 371 -13.58 -15.65 8.67
CA ASP A 371 -12.91 -16.06 9.90
C ASP A 371 -13.80 -15.86 11.13
N CYS A 372 -14.59 -14.77 11.19
CA CYS A 372 -15.56 -14.61 12.29
C CYS A 372 -16.84 -15.41 12.08
N GLY A 373 -17.19 -15.78 10.85
CA GLY A 373 -18.50 -16.34 10.50
C GLY A 373 -19.66 -15.40 10.86
N CYS A 374 -19.43 -14.08 10.72
CA CYS A 374 -20.35 -13.03 11.16
C CYS A 374 -20.49 -11.92 10.11
N ASP A 375 -21.54 -11.10 10.25
CA ASP A 375 -21.80 -9.92 9.43
C ASP A 375 -21.65 -8.61 10.22
N ASP A 376 -21.37 -8.71 11.50
CA ASP A 376 -21.18 -7.57 12.40
C ASP A 376 -19.80 -6.95 12.19
N PRO A 377 -19.71 -5.65 11.86
CA PRO A 377 -18.43 -5.01 11.58
C PRO A 377 -17.40 -5.11 12.72
N ALA A 378 -17.85 -5.11 13.99
CA ALA A 378 -16.92 -5.23 15.12
C ALA A 378 -16.28 -6.62 15.16
N GLY A 379 -17.09 -7.68 14.95
CA GLY A 379 -16.60 -9.06 14.88
C GLY A 379 -15.66 -9.27 13.68
N ILE A 380 -15.96 -8.63 12.54
CA ILE A 380 -15.08 -8.64 11.36
C ILE A 380 -13.74 -7.99 11.72
N GLY A 381 -13.75 -6.83 12.37
CA GLY A 381 -12.53 -6.15 12.82
C GLY A 381 -11.69 -7.00 13.78
N GLU A 382 -12.30 -7.67 14.73
CA GLU A 382 -11.61 -8.59 15.64
C GLU A 382 -10.96 -9.76 14.89
N ALA A 383 -11.60 -10.29 13.84
CA ALA A 383 -11.04 -11.34 13.01
C ALA A 383 -9.88 -10.82 12.14
N VAL A 384 -10.04 -9.66 11.50
CA VAL A 384 -8.98 -9.02 10.71
C VAL A 384 -7.71 -8.82 11.53
N GLN A 385 -7.82 -8.42 12.80
CA GLN A 385 -6.68 -8.27 13.71
C GLN A 385 -5.90 -9.57 13.94
N GLN A 386 -6.50 -10.74 13.70
CA GLN A 386 -5.88 -12.05 13.86
C GLN A 386 -5.36 -12.65 12.54
N ILE A 387 -5.55 -12.00 11.41
CA ILE A 387 -5.06 -12.48 10.12
C ILE A 387 -3.55 -12.65 10.17
N SER A 388 -3.07 -13.83 9.76
CA SER A 388 -1.66 -14.18 9.68
C SER A 388 -1.38 -15.00 8.42
N GLY A 389 -0.40 -14.57 7.63
CA GLY A 389 0.00 -15.28 6.41
C GLY A 389 -1.04 -15.27 5.29
N PHE A 390 -1.86 -14.22 5.20
CA PHE A 390 -2.80 -14.07 4.10
C PHE A 390 -2.02 -13.85 2.79
N SER A 391 -2.23 -14.73 1.81
CA SER A 391 -1.59 -14.63 0.49
C SER A 391 -2.42 -13.76 -0.45
N GLY A 392 -2.11 -12.46 -0.48
CA GLY A 392 -2.74 -11.49 -1.37
C GLY A 392 -2.01 -11.33 -2.71
N LEU A 393 -2.56 -10.49 -3.59
CA LEU A 393 -1.94 -10.11 -4.87
C LEU A 393 -0.68 -9.26 -4.66
N SER A 394 -0.62 -8.49 -3.58
CA SER A 394 0.53 -7.68 -3.18
C SER A 394 1.53 -8.43 -2.28
N GLY A 395 1.40 -9.74 -2.14
CA GLY A 395 2.23 -10.60 -1.30
C GLY A 395 1.56 -10.97 0.04
N GLU A 396 2.35 -11.54 0.95
CA GLU A 396 1.84 -11.99 2.24
C GLU A 396 1.50 -10.82 3.15
N ILE A 397 0.34 -10.90 3.83
CA ILE A 397 -0.17 -9.89 4.77
C ILE A 397 -0.45 -10.55 6.11
N THR A 398 0.10 -9.97 7.18
CA THR A 398 -0.09 -10.42 8.56
C THR A 398 -0.40 -9.21 9.44
N TYR A 399 -1.55 -9.24 10.13
CA TYR A 399 -1.89 -8.23 11.14
C TYR A 399 -1.70 -8.73 12.57
N ALA A 400 -1.76 -10.06 12.79
CA ALA A 400 -1.57 -10.65 14.11
C ALA A 400 -0.25 -10.20 14.75
N GLY A 401 -0.36 -9.56 15.94
CA GLY A 401 0.80 -9.06 16.66
C GLY A 401 1.37 -7.72 16.19
N THR A 402 0.72 -7.05 15.24
CA THR A 402 1.07 -5.71 14.75
C THR A 402 0.16 -4.63 15.34
N ASN A 403 0.30 -3.41 14.87
CA ASN A 403 -0.60 -2.27 15.17
C ASN A 403 -1.45 -1.85 13.95
N GLY A 404 -1.64 -2.75 12.97
CA GLY A 404 -2.36 -2.46 11.72
C GLY A 404 -1.45 -2.20 10.52
N ILE A 405 -0.13 -2.30 10.70
CA ILE A 405 0.88 -2.20 9.65
C ILE A 405 1.48 -3.59 9.44
N PRO A 406 1.28 -4.24 8.28
CA PRO A 406 1.85 -5.56 8.05
C PRO A 406 3.37 -5.47 7.84
N PRO A 407 4.15 -6.38 8.44
CA PRO A 407 5.58 -6.46 8.21
C PRO A 407 5.86 -7.00 6.81
N LYS A 408 5.96 -6.11 5.84
CA LYS A 408 6.28 -6.46 4.45
C LYS A 408 7.71 -6.07 4.11
N ALA A 409 8.37 -6.90 3.32
CA ALA A 409 9.62 -6.53 2.69
C ALA A 409 9.38 -5.44 1.63
N VAL A 410 10.28 -4.47 1.56
CA VAL A 410 10.20 -3.34 0.62
C VAL A 410 11.00 -3.70 -0.63
N PRO A 411 10.37 -3.81 -1.80
CA PRO A 411 11.07 -3.98 -3.06
C PRO A 411 11.77 -2.68 -3.45
N ILE A 412 12.91 -2.80 -4.09
CA ILE A 412 13.61 -1.71 -4.78
C ILE A 412 13.59 -2.05 -6.26
N ASN A 413 12.90 -1.27 -7.03
CA ASN A 413 12.93 -1.37 -8.48
C ASN A 413 13.87 -0.32 -9.04
N ARG A 414 14.41 -0.58 -10.25
CA ARG A 414 15.21 0.36 -11.02
C ARG A 414 14.78 0.30 -12.48
N ILE A 415 14.77 1.44 -13.15
CA ILE A 415 14.55 1.48 -14.59
C ILE A 415 15.81 1.00 -15.30
N VAL A 416 15.69 -0.08 -16.06
CA VAL A 416 16.76 -0.72 -16.83
C VAL A 416 16.26 -1.00 -18.25
N ASP A 417 16.91 -0.46 -19.25
CA ASP A 417 16.49 -0.56 -20.66
C ASP A 417 15.02 -0.11 -20.88
N GLY A 418 14.58 0.90 -20.12
CA GLY A 418 13.22 1.44 -20.15
C GLY A 418 12.18 0.54 -19.48
N ALA A 419 12.58 -0.53 -18.81
CA ALA A 419 11.69 -1.41 -18.05
C ALA A 419 11.90 -1.23 -16.54
N ASP A 420 10.83 -1.39 -15.77
CA ASP A 420 10.88 -1.41 -14.32
C ASP A 420 11.30 -2.80 -13.83
N VAL A 421 12.47 -2.88 -13.18
CA VAL A 421 13.12 -4.15 -12.82
C VAL A 421 13.43 -4.19 -11.34
N LEU A 422 13.01 -5.26 -10.65
CA LEU A 422 13.37 -5.53 -9.25
C LEU A 422 14.89 -5.77 -9.15
N VAL A 423 15.57 -4.94 -8.34
CA VAL A 423 17.03 -5.05 -8.12
C VAL A 423 17.38 -5.45 -6.68
N ALA A 424 16.49 -5.23 -5.72
CA ALA A 424 16.68 -5.65 -4.33
C ALA A 424 15.32 -5.81 -3.62
N THR A 425 15.34 -6.52 -2.48
CA THR A 425 14.24 -6.58 -1.52
C THR A 425 14.83 -6.41 -0.13
N ILE A 426 14.33 -5.45 0.64
CA ILE A 426 14.91 -5.03 1.93
C ILE A 426 13.88 -5.24 3.05
N GLY A 427 14.30 -5.90 4.15
CA GLY A 427 13.43 -6.13 5.31
C GLY A 427 12.44 -7.29 5.12
N GLY A 428 11.36 -7.35 5.93
CA GLY A 428 10.36 -8.41 5.98
C GLY A 428 10.46 -9.24 7.24
#